data_cbe14546dd78ce461f57a92e649a1964
#
_entry.id   cbe14546dd78ce461f57a92e649a1964
#
_cell.length_a   1.000
_cell.length_b   1.000
_cell.length_c   1.000
_cell.angle_alpha   90.00
_cell.angle_beta   90.00
_cell.angle_gamma   90.00
#
_symmetry.space_group_name_H-M   'P 1'
#
loop_
_entity.id
_entity.type
_entity.pdbx_description
1 polymer ?
#
loop_
_entity_poly.entity_id
_entity_poly.type
_entity_poly.pdbx_seq_one_letter_code
_entity_poly.pdbx_strand_id
1 'polypeptide(L)'
;LKDAAGDVPLNAFTQSFVFVFPVALAAVAVPELVSSGWVDPRTGNGLFILAALPTTVGSGVAFTRSADGNFSAALLNSLASNLAGIFLTPALIHAYLGADSSVNAIDAASKLLLEAFVPVVLGMSTRLIPGVAERADGSLKEPTKRLSDVILIGIVAKAFLTAEQSEAGSLDLTFTTHLLSVLMAFMVVHKGAIFLAASSVPTFRRRDVVSALYMGSHKTLAFGLPLITTTF
;
A
#
# COMPACT_ATOMS: atom_id res chain seq x y z
N LEU A 1 -7.77 -20.24 4.95
CA LEU A 1 -6.64 -19.50 5.56
C LEU A 1 -5.56 -20.42 6.12
N LYS A 2 -5.88 -21.56 6.74
CA LYS A 2 -4.87 -22.50 7.26
C LYS A 2 -3.94 -23.02 6.13
N ASP A 3 -4.50 -23.43 5.01
CA ASP A 3 -3.74 -23.92 3.86
C ASP A 3 -2.90 -22.80 3.23
N ALA A 4 -3.46 -21.59 3.14
CA ALA A 4 -2.73 -20.41 2.66
C ALA A 4 -1.57 -20.01 3.58
N ALA A 5 -1.72 -20.16 4.90
CA ALA A 5 -0.64 -19.89 5.86
C ALA A 5 0.51 -20.93 5.74
N GLY A 6 0.21 -22.15 5.32
CA GLY A 6 1.21 -23.19 5.06
C GLY A 6 2.03 -22.99 3.79
N ASP A 7 1.57 -22.15 2.86
CA ASP A 7 2.31 -21.83 1.63
C ASP A 7 3.36 -20.73 1.88
N VAL A 8 4.37 -21.10 2.68
CA VAL A 8 5.45 -20.18 3.07
C VAL A 8 6.18 -19.58 1.85
N PRO A 9 6.50 -20.35 0.78
CA PRO A 9 7.17 -19.80 -0.39
C PRO A 9 6.36 -18.69 -1.07
N LEU A 10 5.06 -18.89 -1.29
CA LEU A 10 4.19 -17.90 -1.90
C LEU A 10 4.05 -16.64 -1.03
N ASN A 11 3.89 -16.84 0.28
CA ASN A 11 3.75 -15.73 1.22
C ASN A 11 5.04 -14.91 1.32
N ALA A 12 6.20 -15.55 1.47
CA ALA A 12 7.49 -14.88 1.50
C ALA A 12 7.79 -14.14 0.19
N PHE A 13 7.52 -14.78 -0.95
CA PHE A 13 7.64 -14.16 -2.26
C PHE A 13 6.78 -12.89 -2.35
N THR A 14 5.50 -12.99 -2.00
CA THR A 14 4.56 -11.85 -2.06
C THR A 14 5.02 -10.71 -1.17
N GLN A 15 5.41 -10.99 0.09
CA GLN A 15 5.88 -9.95 1.02
C GLN A 15 7.20 -9.30 0.56
N SER A 16 8.09 -10.05 -0.09
CA SER A 16 9.30 -9.48 -0.68
C SER A 16 8.98 -8.47 -1.78
N PHE A 17 7.96 -8.73 -2.60
CA PHE A 17 7.49 -7.78 -3.60
C PHE A 17 6.60 -6.66 -3.02
N VAL A 18 6.14 -6.78 -1.79
CA VAL A 18 5.49 -5.67 -1.09
C VAL A 18 6.51 -4.70 -0.50
N PHE A 19 7.56 -5.19 0.17
CA PHE A 19 8.45 -4.35 0.98
C PHE A 19 9.89 -4.27 0.48
N VAL A 20 10.44 -5.31 -0.16
CA VAL A 20 11.87 -5.33 -0.52
C VAL A 20 12.09 -4.79 -1.92
N PHE A 21 11.47 -5.40 -2.93
CA PHE A 21 11.71 -5.02 -4.32
C PHE A 21 11.33 -3.57 -4.64
N PRO A 22 10.11 -3.07 -4.30
CA PRO A 22 9.73 -1.70 -4.64
C PRO A 22 10.55 -0.67 -3.86
N VAL A 23 10.94 -0.96 -2.63
CA VAL A 23 11.80 -0.09 -1.82
C VAL A 23 13.21 -0.04 -2.41
N ALA A 24 13.79 -1.17 -2.79
CA ALA A 24 15.09 -1.20 -3.45
C ALA A 24 15.05 -0.47 -4.81
N LEU A 25 13.99 -0.68 -5.59
CA LEU A 25 13.80 0.03 -6.85
C LEU A 25 13.71 1.55 -6.64
N ALA A 26 12.92 1.99 -5.65
CA ALA A 26 12.77 3.41 -5.34
C ALA A 26 14.07 4.01 -4.77
N ALA A 27 14.80 3.29 -3.93
CA ALA A 27 16.07 3.75 -3.36
C ALA A 27 17.14 4.02 -4.44
N VAL A 28 17.10 3.29 -5.55
CA VAL A 28 17.99 3.52 -6.69
C VAL A 28 17.42 4.55 -7.66
N ALA A 29 16.14 4.44 -8.02
CA ALA A 29 15.56 5.28 -9.06
C ALA A 29 15.27 6.72 -8.60
N VAL A 30 14.85 6.93 -7.35
CA VAL A 30 14.46 8.27 -6.87
C VAL A 30 15.62 9.27 -6.88
N PRO A 31 16.83 8.95 -6.39
CA PRO A 31 17.95 9.88 -6.45
C PRO A 31 18.30 10.29 -7.90
N GLU A 32 18.26 9.34 -8.83
CA GLU A 32 18.52 9.62 -10.27
C GLU A 32 17.43 10.50 -10.89
N LEU A 33 16.15 10.27 -10.55
CA LEU A 33 15.04 11.09 -11.02
C LEU A 33 15.11 12.53 -10.48
N VAL A 34 15.57 12.70 -9.24
CA VAL A 34 15.74 14.01 -8.63
C VAL A 34 16.97 14.72 -9.21
N SER A 35 18.10 14.04 -9.36
CA SER A 35 19.32 14.63 -9.90
C SER A 35 19.18 15.04 -11.36
N SER A 36 18.38 14.31 -12.13
CA SER A 36 18.07 14.64 -13.55
C SER A 36 17.00 15.72 -13.72
N GLY A 37 16.38 16.18 -12.63
CA GLY A 37 15.32 17.20 -12.67
C GLY A 37 13.95 16.70 -13.16
N TRP A 38 13.75 15.40 -13.25
CA TRP A 38 12.44 14.82 -13.63
C TRP A 38 11.39 15.01 -12.55
N VAL A 39 11.79 14.94 -11.29
CA VAL A 39 10.94 15.19 -10.13
C VAL A 39 11.69 16.05 -9.11
N ASP A 40 10.97 16.86 -8.37
CA ASP A 40 11.53 17.60 -7.24
C ASP A 40 11.80 16.68 -6.04
N PRO A 41 12.66 17.09 -5.08
CA PRO A 41 13.02 16.26 -3.93
C PRO A 41 11.82 15.82 -3.06
N ARG A 42 10.78 16.67 -2.92
CA ARG A 42 9.58 16.33 -2.12
C ARG A 42 8.80 15.23 -2.81
N THR A 43 8.59 15.35 -4.11
CA THR A 43 7.94 14.32 -4.94
C THR A 43 8.75 13.02 -4.91
N GLY A 44 10.07 13.09 -4.98
CA GLY A 44 10.96 11.94 -4.83
C GLY A 44 10.76 11.21 -3.50
N ASN A 45 10.71 11.94 -2.39
CA ASN A 45 10.42 11.38 -1.08
C ASN A 45 9.04 10.72 -1.03
N GLY A 46 8.02 11.35 -1.64
CA GLY A 46 6.67 10.78 -1.78
C GLY A 46 6.65 9.46 -2.55
N LEU A 47 7.44 9.35 -3.64
CA LEU A 47 7.60 8.10 -4.40
C LEU A 47 8.24 6.99 -3.57
N PHE A 48 9.24 7.33 -2.75
CA PHE A 48 9.85 6.36 -1.83
C PHE A 48 8.86 5.90 -0.76
N ILE A 49 8.12 6.84 -0.16
CA ILE A 49 7.06 6.51 0.82
C ILE A 49 6.04 5.57 0.19
N LEU A 50 5.57 5.87 -1.03
CA LEU A 50 4.65 5.00 -1.77
C LEU A 50 5.22 3.58 -1.95
N ALA A 51 6.50 3.45 -2.26
CA ALA A 51 7.16 2.16 -2.40
C ALA A 51 7.19 1.37 -1.08
N ALA A 52 7.34 2.05 0.06
CA ALA A 52 7.42 1.45 1.39
C ALA A 52 6.04 1.10 2.01
N LEU A 53 4.92 1.50 1.37
CA LEU A 53 3.58 1.18 1.88
C LEU A 53 3.24 -0.31 1.77
N PRO A 54 2.40 -0.84 2.69
CA PRO A 54 1.86 -2.19 2.59
C PRO A 54 0.83 -2.32 1.46
N THR A 55 0.39 -3.55 1.19
CA THR A 55 -0.63 -3.80 0.16
C THR A 55 -2.05 -3.45 0.64
N THR A 56 -2.96 -3.20 -0.31
CA THR A 56 -4.36 -2.90 0.00
C THR A 56 -5.20 -4.15 0.23
N VAL A 57 -6.04 -4.13 1.27
CA VAL A 57 -7.00 -5.20 1.53
C VAL A 57 -8.17 -5.16 0.53
N GLY A 58 -8.65 -3.97 0.19
CA GLY A 58 -9.86 -3.79 -0.61
C GLY A 58 -9.67 -4.18 -2.08
N SER A 59 -9.01 -3.34 -2.85
CA SER A 59 -8.89 -3.53 -4.30
C SER A 59 -8.01 -4.73 -4.68
N GLY A 60 -6.89 -4.96 -4.00
CA GLY A 60 -5.99 -6.07 -4.32
C GLY A 60 -6.65 -7.44 -4.18
N VAL A 61 -7.36 -7.67 -3.07
CA VAL A 61 -8.10 -8.91 -2.83
C VAL A 61 -9.29 -9.06 -3.79
N ALA A 62 -10.01 -7.96 -4.07
CA ALA A 62 -11.13 -7.97 -5.01
C ALA A 62 -10.67 -8.31 -6.43
N PHE A 63 -9.61 -7.68 -6.92
CA PHE A 63 -9.05 -7.97 -8.25
C PHE A 63 -8.48 -9.39 -8.34
N THR A 64 -7.81 -9.87 -7.29
CA THR A 64 -7.36 -11.28 -7.24
C THR A 64 -8.53 -12.23 -7.41
N ARG A 65 -9.64 -11.98 -6.71
CA ARG A 65 -10.85 -12.81 -6.83
C ARG A 65 -11.46 -12.73 -8.22
N SER A 66 -11.57 -11.54 -8.80
CA SER A 66 -12.15 -11.34 -10.13
C SER A 66 -11.31 -11.96 -11.25
N ALA A 67 -10.01 -12.14 -11.04
CA ALA A 67 -9.09 -12.77 -11.97
C ALA A 67 -8.83 -14.27 -11.67
N ASP A 68 -9.72 -14.93 -10.91
CA ASP A 68 -9.59 -16.33 -10.50
C ASP A 68 -8.26 -16.66 -9.79
N GLY A 69 -7.70 -15.69 -9.06
CA GLY A 69 -6.49 -15.87 -8.26
C GLY A 69 -6.73 -16.64 -6.96
N ASN A 70 -5.65 -16.91 -6.23
CA ASN A 70 -5.68 -17.52 -4.91
C ASN A 70 -6.18 -16.53 -3.86
N PHE A 71 -7.51 -16.46 -3.68
CA PHE A 71 -8.17 -15.54 -2.77
C PHE A 71 -7.70 -15.67 -1.32
N SER A 72 -7.50 -16.90 -0.85
CA SER A 72 -7.07 -17.14 0.53
C SER A 72 -5.65 -16.63 0.78
N ALA A 73 -4.75 -16.83 -0.18
CA ALA A 73 -3.40 -16.29 -0.11
C ALA A 73 -3.42 -14.75 -0.20
N ALA A 74 -4.25 -14.16 -1.07
CA ALA A 74 -4.39 -12.72 -1.18
C ALA A 74 -4.87 -12.09 0.14
N LEU A 75 -5.91 -12.66 0.76
CA LEU A 75 -6.44 -12.17 2.03
C LEU A 75 -5.39 -12.27 3.15
N LEU A 76 -4.70 -13.41 3.25
CA LEU A 76 -3.64 -13.60 4.24
C LEU A 76 -2.51 -12.60 4.05
N ASN A 77 -2.00 -12.46 2.81
CA ASN A 77 -0.89 -11.56 2.50
C ASN A 77 -1.26 -10.08 2.72
N SER A 78 -2.51 -9.70 2.45
CA SER A 78 -2.96 -8.34 2.74
C SER A 78 -2.99 -8.04 4.24
N LEU A 79 -3.50 -8.95 5.04
CA LEU A 79 -3.50 -8.80 6.50
C LEU A 79 -2.08 -8.78 7.06
N ALA A 80 -1.24 -9.73 6.65
CA ALA A 80 0.15 -9.83 7.08
C ALA A 80 0.95 -8.57 6.74
N SER A 81 0.82 -8.07 5.51
CA SER A 81 1.54 -6.86 5.10
C SER A 81 1.08 -5.61 5.84
N ASN A 82 -0.22 -5.47 6.13
CA ASN A 82 -0.70 -4.32 6.90
C ASN A 82 -0.21 -4.36 8.35
N LEU A 83 -0.18 -5.53 8.98
CA LEU A 83 0.39 -5.70 10.32
C LEU A 83 1.90 -5.42 10.33
N ALA A 84 2.64 -5.99 9.37
CA ALA A 84 4.07 -5.74 9.24
C ALA A 84 4.37 -4.28 8.91
N GLY A 85 3.55 -3.66 8.07
CA GLY A 85 3.68 -2.27 7.63
C GLY A 85 3.63 -1.25 8.77
N ILE A 86 2.94 -1.54 9.88
CA ILE A 86 2.93 -0.66 11.05
C ILE A 86 4.35 -0.35 11.54
N PHE A 87 5.24 -1.33 11.46
CA PHE A 87 6.63 -1.21 11.91
C PHE A 87 7.59 -1.02 10.74
N LEU A 88 7.44 -1.79 9.67
CA LEU A 88 8.36 -1.77 8.53
C LEU A 88 8.30 -0.46 7.76
N THR A 89 7.11 0.09 7.52
CA THR A 89 6.97 1.31 6.72
C THR A 89 7.65 2.50 7.38
N PRO A 90 7.41 2.84 8.68
CA PRO A 90 8.14 3.92 9.34
C PRO A 90 9.65 3.66 9.43
N ALA A 91 10.06 2.42 9.67
CA ALA A 91 11.48 2.07 9.74
C ALA A 91 12.19 2.27 8.39
N LEU A 92 11.57 1.85 7.28
CA LEU A 92 12.10 2.03 5.94
C LEU A 92 12.18 3.51 5.55
N ILE A 93 11.15 4.30 5.88
CA ILE A 93 11.13 5.75 5.63
C ILE A 93 12.22 6.43 6.43
N HIS A 94 12.36 6.12 7.72
CA HIS A 94 13.41 6.68 8.57
C HIS A 94 14.82 6.31 8.08
N ALA A 95 15.01 5.06 7.65
CA ALA A 95 16.29 4.61 7.10
C ALA A 95 16.66 5.34 5.80
N TYR A 96 15.69 5.71 4.98
CA TYR A 96 15.91 6.40 3.71
C TYR A 96 16.09 7.90 3.88
N LEU A 97 15.24 8.57 4.66
CA LEU A 97 15.27 10.01 4.85
C LEU A 97 16.39 10.46 5.82
N GLY A 98 16.95 9.53 6.61
CA GLY A 98 18.00 9.80 7.58
C GLY A 98 17.47 10.35 8.92
N ALA A 99 18.39 10.49 9.89
CA ALA A 99 18.07 10.94 11.24
C ALA A 99 17.67 12.43 11.32
N ASP A 100 18.01 13.22 10.32
CA ASP A 100 17.67 14.65 10.23
C ASP A 100 16.23 14.89 9.74
N SER A 101 15.52 13.80 9.34
CA SER A 101 14.12 13.91 9.01
C SER A 101 13.29 14.16 10.27
N SER A 102 12.29 15.04 10.18
CA SER A 102 11.32 15.28 11.27
C SER A 102 10.47 14.02 11.60
N VAL A 103 10.68 12.93 10.88
CA VAL A 103 9.97 11.66 11.05
C VAL A 103 10.56 10.84 12.17
N ASN A 104 9.96 10.92 13.35
CA ASN A 104 10.23 9.96 14.40
C ASN A 104 9.53 8.62 14.07
N ALA A 105 10.30 7.59 13.72
CA ALA A 105 9.75 6.28 13.35
C ALA A 105 8.88 5.67 14.47
N ILE A 106 9.19 5.94 15.74
CA ILE A 106 8.40 5.45 16.88
C ILE A 106 7.07 6.19 16.95
N ASP A 107 7.05 7.50 16.78
CA ASP A 107 5.82 8.31 16.80
C ASP A 107 4.93 7.95 15.61
N ALA A 108 5.51 7.79 14.42
CA ALA A 108 4.79 7.35 13.23
C ALA A 108 4.21 5.94 13.40
N ALA A 109 4.96 4.99 13.94
CA ALA A 109 4.48 3.64 14.23
C ALA A 109 3.37 3.65 15.28
N SER A 110 3.51 4.42 16.36
CA SER A 110 2.49 4.52 17.42
C SER A 110 1.20 5.14 16.91
N LYS A 111 1.29 6.17 16.05
CA LYS A 111 0.14 6.79 15.41
C LYS A 111 -0.59 5.84 14.48
N LEU A 112 0.15 5.11 13.63
CA LEU A 112 -0.43 4.08 12.77
C LEU A 112 -1.08 2.94 13.57
N LEU A 113 -0.46 2.53 14.68
CA LEU A 113 -1.03 1.52 15.55
C LEU A 113 -2.36 1.97 16.15
N LEU A 114 -2.45 3.22 16.59
CA LEU A 114 -3.68 3.78 17.14
C LEU A 114 -4.73 4.02 16.05
N GLU A 115 -4.36 4.61 14.93
CA GLU A 115 -5.31 5.02 13.89
C GLU A 115 -5.77 3.86 12.98
N ALA A 116 -4.92 2.87 12.73
CA ALA A 116 -5.24 1.74 11.86
C ALA A 116 -5.54 0.44 12.63
N PHE A 117 -4.69 0.05 13.57
CA PHE A 117 -4.80 -1.25 14.24
C PHE A 117 -5.91 -1.29 15.30
N VAL A 118 -6.03 -0.25 16.12
CA VAL A 118 -7.05 -0.20 17.19
C VAL A 118 -8.47 -0.30 16.62
N PRO A 119 -8.88 0.46 15.59
CA PRO A 119 -10.22 0.30 14.99
C PRO A 119 -10.46 -1.09 14.40
N VAL A 120 -9.44 -1.72 13.80
CA VAL A 120 -9.56 -3.08 13.27
C VAL A 120 -9.79 -4.09 14.40
N VAL A 121 -9.00 -4.01 15.48
CA VAL A 121 -9.18 -4.89 16.65
C VAL A 121 -10.55 -4.68 17.29
N LEU A 122 -10.99 -3.44 17.46
CA LEU A 122 -12.32 -3.13 17.98
C LEU A 122 -13.42 -3.68 17.07
N GLY A 123 -13.30 -3.48 15.75
CA GLY A 123 -14.26 -4.02 14.77
C GLY A 123 -14.30 -5.54 14.75
N MET A 124 -13.17 -6.21 14.92
CA MET A 124 -13.13 -7.67 15.06
C MET A 124 -13.74 -8.14 16.39
N SER A 125 -13.46 -7.43 17.47
CA SER A 125 -14.00 -7.76 18.79
C SER A 125 -15.53 -7.61 18.85
N THR A 126 -16.09 -6.58 18.19
CA THR A 126 -17.55 -6.42 18.10
C THR A 126 -18.23 -7.56 17.33
N ARG A 127 -17.53 -8.22 16.40
CA ARG A 127 -18.07 -9.40 15.71
C ARG A 127 -18.24 -10.63 16.60
N LEU A 128 -17.62 -10.65 17.79
CA LEU A 128 -17.83 -11.71 18.79
C LEU A 128 -19.18 -11.57 19.50
N ILE A 129 -19.84 -10.42 19.39
CA ILE A 129 -21.17 -10.18 19.96
C ILE A 129 -22.22 -10.87 19.09
N PRO A 130 -23.10 -11.72 19.66
CA PRO A 130 -24.13 -12.42 18.91
C PRO A 130 -24.98 -11.45 18.06
N GLY A 131 -25.19 -11.78 16.79
CA GLY A 131 -26.00 -10.98 15.84
C GLY A 131 -25.31 -9.77 15.22
N VAL A 132 -24.14 -9.34 15.70
CA VAL A 132 -23.39 -8.22 15.10
C VAL A 132 -22.75 -8.65 13.79
N ALA A 133 -22.13 -9.83 13.75
CA ALA A 133 -21.51 -10.35 12.53
C ALA A 133 -22.53 -10.52 11.40
N GLU A 134 -23.71 -11.05 11.70
CA GLU A 134 -24.81 -11.23 10.72
C GLU A 134 -25.31 -9.90 10.18
N ARG A 135 -25.46 -8.89 11.03
CA ARG A 135 -25.88 -7.54 10.61
C ARG A 135 -24.78 -6.87 9.79
N ALA A 136 -23.52 -7.00 10.18
CA ALA A 136 -22.37 -6.43 9.48
C ALA A 136 -22.21 -7.03 8.06
N ASP A 137 -22.37 -8.34 7.93
CA ASP A 137 -22.24 -9.04 6.65
C ASP A 137 -23.55 -9.00 5.82
N GLY A 138 -24.67 -8.62 6.43
CA GLY A 138 -25.99 -8.46 5.84
C GLY A 138 -26.36 -6.99 5.58
N SER A 139 -27.29 -6.46 6.37
CA SER A 139 -27.92 -5.14 6.15
C SER A 139 -26.97 -3.95 6.21
N LEU A 140 -25.86 -4.04 6.96
CA LEU A 140 -24.89 -2.95 7.09
C LEU A 140 -23.76 -2.99 6.06
N LYS A 141 -23.64 -4.05 5.29
CA LYS A 141 -22.55 -4.23 4.32
C LYS A 141 -22.53 -3.13 3.25
N GLU A 142 -23.64 -2.91 2.57
CA GLU A 142 -23.73 -1.91 1.49
C GLU A 142 -23.64 -0.46 2.02
N PRO A 143 -24.35 -0.07 3.10
CA PRO A 143 -24.17 1.26 3.69
C PRO A 143 -22.74 1.54 4.15
N THR A 144 -22.09 0.58 4.78
CA THR A 144 -20.69 0.74 5.24
C THR A 144 -19.73 0.88 4.06
N LYS A 145 -19.92 0.12 2.99
CA LYS A 145 -19.13 0.24 1.77
C LYS A 145 -19.28 1.64 1.15
N ARG A 146 -20.52 2.11 0.97
CA ARG A 146 -20.79 3.46 0.43
C ARG A 146 -20.16 4.56 1.29
N LEU A 147 -20.27 4.44 2.61
CA LEU A 147 -19.63 5.39 3.54
C LEU A 147 -18.11 5.38 3.37
N SER A 148 -17.49 4.21 3.27
CA SER A 148 -16.05 4.08 3.01
C SER A 148 -15.64 4.72 1.68
N ASP A 149 -16.43 4.53 0.62
CA ASP A 149 -16.16 5.13 -0.69
C ASP A 149 -16.25 6.66 -0.63
N VAL A 150 -17.25 7.21 0.07
CA VAL A 150 -17.42 8.66 0.27
C VAL A 150 -16.26 9.23 1.09
N ILE A 151 -15.86 8.57 2.17
CA ILE A 151 -14.71 8.98 2.98
C ILE A 151 -13.44 9.00 2.13
N LEU A 152 -13.19 7.94 1.34
CA LEU A 152 -12.03 7.86 0.47
C LEU A 152 -12.01 9.00 -0.57
N ILE A 153 -13.14 9.29 -1.21
CA ILE A 153 -13.27 10.41 -2.14
C ILE A 153 -12.99 11.72 -1.43
N GLY A 154 -13.52 11.92 -0.22
CA GLY A 154 -13.28 13.12 0.60
C GLY A 154 -11.81 13.31 0.97
N ILE A 155 -11.11 12.22 1.32
CA ILE A 155 -9.67 12.25 1.61
C ILE A 155 -8.86 12.63 0.37
N VAL A 156 -9.16 12.02 -0.77
CA VAL A 156 -8.49 12.34 -2.04
C VAL A 156 -8.76 13.80 -2.43
N ALA A 157 -10.00 14.26 -2.36
CA ALA A 157 -10.36 15.66 -2.65
C ALA A 157 -9.61 16.63 -1.72
N LYS A 158 -9.55 16.33 -0.41
CA LYS A 158 -8.78 17.14 0.55
C LYS A 158 -7.29 17.18 0.17
N ALA A 159 -6.70 16.07 -0.21
CA ALA A 159 -5.30 16.00 -0.62
C ALA A 159 -5.03 16.89 -1.85
N PHE A 160 -5.93 16.88 -2.84
CA PHE A 160 -5.85 17.78 -4.00
C PHE A 160 -5.96 19.26 -3.61
N LEU A 161 -6.95 19.61 -2.79
CA LEU A 161 -7.15 21.00 -2.33
C LEU A 161 -5.95 21.51 -1.51
N THR A 162 -5.36 20.65 -0.69
CA THR A 162 -4.16 21.01 0.09
C THR A 162 -2.94 21.16 -0.82
N ALA A 163 -2.78 20.32 -1.83
CA ALA A 163 -1.70 20.43 -2.80
C ALA A 163 -1.81 21.73 -3.61
N GLU A 164 -3.01 22.14 -3.99
CA GLU A 164 -3.25 23.41 -4.71
C GLU A 164 -2.94 24.66 -3.86
N GLN A 165 -3.15 24.58 -2.55
CA GLN A 165 -2.86 25.67 -1.61
C GLN A 165 -1.39 25.74 -1.19
N SER A 166 -0.62 24.69 -1.41
CA SER A 166 0.82 24.71 -1.13
C SER A 166 1.54 25.55 -2.18
N GLU A 167 2.53 26.36 -1.76
CA GLU A 167 3.37 27.17 -2.64
C GLU A 167 4.15 26.37 -3.70
N ALA A 168 4.00 25.05 -3.70
CA ALA A 168 4.58 24.16 -4.69
C ALA A 168 3.98 24.32 -6.12
N GLY A 169 3.18 25.36 -6.30
CA GLY A 169 2.81 25.87 -7.62
C GLY A 169 1.61 25.15 -8.25
N SER A 170 0.94 25.87 -9.11
CA SER A 170 0.00 25.35 -10.08
C SER A 170 0.42 23.97 -10.57
N LEU A 171 -0.51 23.02 -10.62
CA LEU A 171 -0.32 21.74 -11.29
C LEU A 171 0.11 22.03 -12.75
N ASP A 172 1.39 22.31 -12.95
CA ASP A 172 1.93 22.51 -14.29
C ASP A 172 1.74 21.21 -15.08
N LEU A 173 1.30 21.33 -16.29
CA LEU A 173 1.10 20.20 -17.18
C LEU A 173 2.38 19.37 -17.32
N THR A 174 3.54 20.03 -17.34
CA THR A 174 4.85 19.40 -17.42
C THR A 174 5.13 18.54 -16.19
N PHE A 175 4.93 19.10 -14.98
CA PHE A 175 5.07 18.37 -13.74
C PHE A 175 4.12 17.16 -13.68
N THR A 176 2.85 17.36 -14.02
CA THR A 176 1.84 16.30 -14.02
C THR A 176 2.21 15.17 -14.99
N THR A 177 2.68 15.51 -16.20
CA THR A 177 3.08 14.48 -17.18
C THR A 177 4.32 13.72 -16.75
N HIS A 178 5.32 14.38 -16.17
CA HIS A 178 6.50 13.72 -15.60
C HIS A 178 6.12 12.77 -14.47
N LEU A 179 5.33 13.23 -13.50
CA LEU A 179 4.88 12.40 -12.37
C LEU A 179 4.09 11.17 -12.84
N LEU A 180 3.13 11.36 -13.75
CA LEU A 180 2.36 10.24 -14.30
C LEU A 180 3.26 9.26 -15.06
N SER A 181 4.22 9.75 -15.83
CA SER A 181 5.17 8.91 -16.57
C SER A 181 6.02 8.06 -15.62
N VAL A 182 6.53 8.66 -14.54
CA VAL A 182 7.31 7.96 -13.50
C VAL A 182 6.47 6.92 -12.78
N LEU A 183 5.24 7.27 -12.37
CA LEU A 183 4.33 6.33 -11.73
C LEU A 183 3.95 5.16 -12.64
N MET A 184 3.68 5.43 -13.91
CA MET A 184 3.39 4.39 -14.91
C MET A 184 4.59 3.48 -15.14
N ALA A 185 5.80 4.05 -15.30
CA ALA A 185 7.03 3.28 -15.45
C ALA A 185 7.28 2.40 -14.22
N PHE A 186 7.16 2.97 -13.02
CA PHE A 186 7.31 2.22 -11.77
C PHE A 186 6.30 1.06 -11.68
N MET A 187 5.03 1.31 -12.02
CA MET A 187 3.98 0.29 -12.01
C MET A 187 4.28 -0.82 -13.02
N VAL A 188 4.69 -0.47 -14.25
CA VAL A 188 4.98 -1.46 -15.30
C VAL A 188 6.19 -2.32 -14.92
N VAL A 189 7.28 -1.69 -14.46
CA VAL A 189 8.49 -2.40 -14.02
C VAL A 189 8.17 -3.31 -12.84
N HIS A 190 7.48 -2.80 -11.83
CA HIS A 190 7.13 -3.58 -10.64
C HIS A 190 6.23 -4.78 -10.97
N LYS A 191 5.13 -4.56 -11.70
CA LYS A 191 4.23 -5.65 -12.12
C LYS A 191 4.92 -6.64 -13.05
N GLY A 192 5.71 -6.15 -13.98
CA GLY A 192 6.49 -6.99 -14.88
C GLY A 192 7.48 -7.89 -14.13
N ALA A 193 8.21 -7.32 -13.17
CA ALA A 193 9.13 -8.08 -12.33
C ALA A 193 8.41 -9.17 -11.51
N ILE A 194 7.27 -8.85 -10.89
CA ILE A 194 6.46 -9.83 -10.16
C ILE A 194 6.01 -10.95 -11.09
N PHE A 195 5.45 -10.59 -12.25
CA PHE A 195 4.93 -11.57 -13.19
C PHE A 195 6.02 -12.52 -13.69
N LEU A 196 7.16 -11.98 -14.12
CA LEU A 196 8.29 -12.78 -14.59
C LEU A 196 8.85 -13.67 -13.49
N ALA A 197 9.10 -13.11 -12.31
CA ALA A 197 9.63 -13.85 -11.18
C ALA A 197 8.66 -14.94 -10.69
N ALA A 198 7.37 -14.61 -10.49
CA ALA A 198 6.37 -15.58 -10.03
C ALA A 198 6.12 -16.70 -11.05
N SER A 199 6.12 -16.37 -12.35
CA SER A 199 5.96 -17.35 -13.42
C SER A 199 7.15 -18.29 -13.56
N SER A 200 8.33 -17.89 -13.07
CA SER A 200 9.55 -18.69 -13.09
C SER A 200 9.64 -19.66 -11.91
N VAL A 201 8.76 -19.57 -10.91
CA VAL A 201 8.74 -20.48 -9.76
C VAL A 201 7.91 -21.72 -10.10
N PRO A 202 8.52 -22.93 -10.20
CA PRO A 202 7.82 -24.12 -10.69
C PRO A 202 6.64 -24.57 -9.81
N THR A 203 6.67 -24.21 -8.54
CA THR A 203 5.64 -24.59 -7.56
C THR A 203 4.41 -23.68 -7.59
N PHE A 204 4.50 -22.48 -8.22
CA PHE A 204 3.40 -21.54 -8.28
C PHE A 204 2.45 -21.91 -9.42
N ARG A 205 1.19 -22.10 -9.07
CA ARG A 205 0.10 -22.28 -10.04
C ARG A 205 -0.32 -20.91 -10.58
N ARG A 206 -1.01 -20.88 -11.71
CA ARG A 206 -1.56 -19.66 -12.29
C ARG A 206 -2.30 -18.78 -11.26
N ARG A 207 -3.08 -19.40 -10.36
CA ARG A 207 -3.82 -18.69 -9.30
C ARG A 207 -2.89 -17.99 -8.29
N ASP A 208 -1.74 -18.60 -8.02
CA ASP A 208 -0.74 -18.05 -7.09
C ASP A 208 0.01 -16.88 -7.73
N VAL A 209 0.35 -17.00 -9.02
CA VAL A 209 0.93 -15.89 -9.80
C VAL A 209 -0.01 -14.68 -9.83
N VAL A 210 -1.31 -14.90 -10.07
CA VAL A 210 -2.33 -13.83 -10.05
C VAL A 210 -2.41 -13.18 -8.67
N SER A 211 -2.41 -13.99 -7.60
CA SER A 211 -2.43 -13.48 -6.24
C SER A 211 -1.16 -12.65 -5.93
N ALA A 212 0.02 -13.17 -6.25
CA ALA A 212 1.28 -12.47 -6.05
C ALA A 212 1.33 -11.15 -6.83
N LEU A 213 0.84 -11.15 -8.08
CA LEU A 213 0.80 -9.97 -8.94
C LEU A 213 -0.02 -8.83 -8.31
N TYR A 214 -1.25 -9.13 -7.91
CA TYR A 214 -2.12 -8.10 -7.32
C TYR A 214 -1.66 -7.71 -5.91
N MET A 215 -1.32 -8.66 -5.07
CA MET A 215 -0.93 -8.36 -3.69
C MET A 215 0.45 -7.73 -3.58
N GLY A 216 1.40 -8.10 -4.44
CA GLY A 216 2.73 -7.51 -4.47
C GLY A 216 2.76 -6.08 -5.02
N SER A 217 1.84 -5.74 -5.95
CA SER A 217 1.90 -4.46 -6.68
C SER A 217 0.95 -3.38 -6.18
N HIS A 218 -0.16 -3.71 -5.53
CA HIS A 218 -1.11 -2.71 -5.05
C HIS A 218 -0.70 -2.15 -3.69
N LYS A 219 -0.73 -0.83 -3.56
CA LYS A 219 -0.36 -0.11 -2.34
C LYS A 219 -1.57 0.55 -1.69
N THR A 220 -1.59 0.60 -0.35
CA THR A 220 -2.73 1.17 0.39
C THR A 220 -2.55 2.66 0.64
N LEU A 221 -3.46 3.48 0.10
CA LEU A 221 -3.51 4.91 0.38
C LEU A 221 -3.96 5.21 1.82
N ALA A 222 -4.86 4.40 2.36
CA ALA A 222 -5.37 4.60 3.71
C ALA A 222 -4.27 4.55 4.78
N PHE A 223 -3.20 3.79 4.52
CA PHE A 223 -2.03 3.70 5.39
C PHE A 223 -1.01 4.82 5.13
N GLY A 224 -0.92 5.28 3.88
CA GLY A 224 0.05 6.29 3.46
C GLY A 224 -0.33 7.71 3.87
N LEU A 225 -1.62 8.03 3.88
CA LEU A 225 -2.09 9.40 4.16
C LEU A 225 -1.74 9.91 5.56
N PRO A 226 -1.96 9.16 6.67
CA PRO A 226 -1.51 9.58 7.99
C PRO A 226 0.01 9.80 8.06
N LEU A 227 0.79 8.96 7.36
CA LEU A 227 2.24 9.10 7.29
C LEU A 227 2.68 10.36 6.55
N ILE A 228 2.09 10.63 5.39
CA ILE A 228 2.42 11.82 4.59
C ILE A 228 2.10 13.10 5.37
N THR A 229 0.93 13.18 6.02
CA THR A 229 0.54 14.36 6.82
C THR A 229 1.37 14.57 8.09
N THR A 230 2.16 13.56 8.51
CA THR A 230 3.07 13.69 9.65
C THR A 230 4.52 13.92 9.22
N THR A 231 4.83 13.70 7.95
CA THR A 231 6.18 13.80 7.40
C THR A 231 6.43 15.13 6.70
N PHE A 232 5.40 15.73 6.15
CA PHE A 232 5.38 16.99 5.39
C PHE A 232 4.32 17.96 5.91
#